data_f1bed15e69f233f6fa8f19dce096fcb0
#
_entry.id   f1bed15e69f233f6fa8f19dce096fcb0
#
_cell.length_a   1.000
_cell.length_b   1.000
_cell.length_c   1.000
_cell.angle_alpha   90.00
_cell.angle_beta   90.00
_cell.angle_gamma   90.00
#
_symmetry.space_group_name_H-M   'P 1'
#
loop_
_entity.id
_entity.type
_entity.pdbx_description
1 polymer ?
#
loop_
_entity_poly.entity_id
_entity_poly.type
_entity_poly.pdbx_seq_one_letter_code
_entity_poly.pdbx_strand_id
1 'polypeptide(L)'
;MKLTDKVIIITGGCQGLGRAMAEYLAGKGAKLALVDLNQEKLDEAVAACKALGVEARSYLCNVANEEQVTHMVAQVAEDFGAINGLVNNAGILRDGLTIKVKDGEMTKMSLAQWQSVIDVNLTGVFLCTREVAAKMIELENQGAIINISSISRAGNIGQANYSA
;
A
#
# COMPACT_ATOMS: atom_id res chain seq x y z
N MET A 1 -11.81 -4.56 17.65
CA MET A 1 -11.37 -3.13 17.81
C MET A 1 -12.49 -2.26 17.26
N LYS A 2 -12.92 -1.23 17.98
CA LYS A 2 -13.80 -0.19 17.39
C LYS A 2 -12.95 0.66 16.47
N LEU A 3 -13.47 1.02 15.29
CA LEU A 3 -12.73 1.78 14.26
C LEU A 3 -12.86 3.30 14.40
N THR A 4 -13.86 3.76 15.15
CA THR A 4 -14.10 5.19 15.38
C THR A 4 -12.84 5.88 15.90
N ASP A 5 -12.46 6.98 15.27
CA ASP A 5 -11.26 7.79 15.53
C ASP A 5 -9.90 7.07 15.37
N LYS A 6 -9.89 5.82 14.86
CA LYS A 6 -8.64 5.12 14.59
C LYS A 6 -8.02 5.62 13.28
N VAL A 7 -6.74 5.94 13.32
CA VAL A 7 -5.96 6.39 12.16
C VAL A 7 -5.43 5.18 11.41
N ILE A 8 -5.82 5.04 10.15
CA ILE A 8 -5.45 3.89 9.31
C ILE A 8 -4.76 4.39 8.04
N ILE A 9 -3.54 3.92 7.84
CA ILE A 9 -2.76 4.13 6.61
C ILE A 9 -3.16 3.06 5.60
N ILE A 10 -3.43 3.46 4.35
CA ILE A 10 -3.72 2.55 3.24
C ILE A 10 -2.79 2.89 2.07
N THR A 11 -1.85 2.00 1.76
CA THR A 11 -1.00 2.15 0.58
C THR A 11 -1.74 1.67 -0.68
N GLY A 12 -1.51 2.34 -1.83
CA GLY A 12 -2.34 2.11 -3.02
C GLY A 12 -3.80 2.54 -2.79
N GLY A 13 -4.01 3.60 -1.99
CA GLY A 13 -5.32 4.00 -1.46
C GLY A 13 -6.20 4.81 -2.43
N CYS A 14 -5.68 5.22 -3.59
CA CYS A 14 -6.38 6.15 -4.47
C CYS A 14 -7.37 5.50 -5.44
N GLN A 15 -7.30 4.19 -5.64
CA GLN A 15 -8.13 3.45 -6.61
C GLN A 15 -8.37 2.00 -6.21
N GLY A 16 -9.26 1.33 -6.94
CA GLY A 16 -9.50 -0.11 -6.83
C GLY A 16 -9.83 -0.57 -5.41
N LEU A 17 -9.20 -1.67 -4.98
CA LEU A 17 -9.43 -2.27 -3.68
C LEU A 17 -9.03 -1.32 -2.52
N GLY A 18 -7.90 -0.60 -2.66
CA GLY A 18 -7.44 0.35 -1.65
C GLY A 18 -8.45 1.47 -1.40
N ARG A 19 -9.01 2.07 -2.46
CA ARG A 19 -10.07 3.08 -2.34
C ARG A 19 -11.36 2.50 -1.73
N ALA A 20 -11.78 1.32 -2.17
CA ALA A 20 -12.97 0.68 -1.61
C ALA A 20 -12.82 0.40 -0.10
N MET A 21 -11.64 -0.06 0.34
CA MET A 21 -11.33 -0.23 1.76
C MET A 21 -11.33 1.12 2.50
N ALA A 22 -10.78 2.18 1.91
CA ALA A 22 -10.76 3.51 2.51
C ALA A 22 -12.18 4.02 2.76
N GLU A 23 -13.05 3.99 1.75
CA GLU A 23 -14.45 4.42 1.87
C GLU A 23 -15.23 3.56 2.89
N TYR A 24 -15.01 2.24 2.88
CA TYR A 24 -15.63 1.35 3.87
C TYR A 24 -15.21 1.67 5.31
N LEU A 25 -13.92 1.87 5.55
CA LEU A 25 -13.38 2.20 6.88
C LEU A 25 -13.80 3.61 7.32
N ALA A 26 -13.87 4.57 6.38
CA ALA A 26 -14.43 5.90 6.64
C ALA A 26 -15.89 5.81 7.09
N GLY A 27 -16.71 4.98 6.45
CA GLY A 27 -18.09 4.71 6.86
C GLY A 27 -18.23 4.04 8.24
N LYS A 28 -17.12 3.51 8.81
CA LYS A 28 -17.05 3.00 10.19
C LYS A 28 -16.42 3.99 11.17
N GLY A 29 -16.17 5.24 10.75
CA GLY A 29 -15.65 6.32 11.57
C GLY A 29 -14.12 6.33 11.72
N ALA A 30 -13.38 5.60 10.90
CA ALA A 30 -11.92 5.66 10.91
C ALA A 30 -11.42 6.92 10.19
N LYS A 31 -10.31 7.47 10.67
CA LYS A 31 -9.54 8.52 10.01
C LYS A 31 -8.57 7.87 9.02
N LEU A 32 -8.40 8.45 7.83
CA LEU A 32 -7.68 7.82 6.73
C LEU A 32 -6.44 8.61 6.31
N ALA A 33 -5.31 7.92 6.24
CA ALA A 33 -4.10 8.38 5.57
C ALA A 33 -3.92 7.58 4.27
N LEU A 34 -4.26 8.19 3.13
CA LEU A 34 -4.22 7.53 1.82
C LEU A 34 -2.89 7.80 1.12
N VAL A 35 -2.19 6.74 0.77
CA VAL A 35 -0.84 6.77 0.20
C VAL A 35 -0.86 6.22 -1.22
N ASP A 36 -0.36 6.98 -2.21
CA ASP A 36 -0.26 6.55 -3.60
C ASP A 36 0.76 7.42 -4.38
N LEU A 37 0.95 7.14 -5.67
CA LEU A 37 1.77 7.93 -6.60
C LEU A 37 0.96 8.93 -7.44
N ASN A 38 -0.35 8.87 -7.43
CA ASN A 38 -1.23 9.71 -8.23
C ASN A 38 -1.98 10.72 -7.36
N GLN A 39 -1.49 11.97 -7.35
CA GLN A 39 -2.06 13.03 -6.51
C GLN A 39 -3.53 13.32 -6.84
N GLU A 40 -3.89 13.41 -8.12
CA GLU A 40 -5.26 13.72 -8.54
C GLU A 40 -6.26 12.69 -8.02
N LYS A 41 -5.94 11.39 -8.19
CA LYS A 41 -6.78 10.30 -7.66
C LYS A 41 -6.78 10.23 -6.14
N LEU A 42 -5.67 10.59 -5.49
CA LEU A 42 -5.62 10.70 -4.02
C LEU A 42 -6.60 11.77 -3.54
N ASP A 43 -6.61 12.93 -4.18
CA ASP A 43 -7.49 14.05 -3.80
C ASP A 43 -8.97 13.68 -3.96
N GLU A 44 -9.33 12.96 -5.04
CA GLU A 44 -10.67 12.39 -5.22
C GLU A 44 -11.04 11.40 -4.11
N ALA A 45 -10.13 10.46 -3.78
CA ALA A 45 -10.37 9.46 -2.75
C ALA A 45 -10.51 10.09 -1.35
N VAL A 46 -9.68 11.09 -1.04
CA VAL A 46 -9.77 11.88 0.19
C VAL A 46 -11.09 12.62 0.27
N ALA A 47 -11.53 13.27 -0.83
CA ALA A 47 -12.82 13.96 -0.87
C ALA A 47 -13.99 12.99 -0.61
N ALA A 48 -13.96 11.78 -1.21
CA ALA A 48 -14.96 10.75 -0.97
C ALA A 48 -15.01 10.31 0.52
N CYS A 49 -13.85 10.10 1.15
CA CYS A 49 -13.78 9.76 2.58
C CYS A 49 -14.31 10.91 3.47
N LYS A 50 -13.93 12.15 3.17
CA LYS A 50 -14.42 13.34 3.91
C LYS A 50 -15.93 13.52 3.80
N ALA A 51 -16.53 13.19 2.65
CA ALA A 51 -17.98 13.21 2.47
C ALA A 51 -18.72 12.23 3.39
N LEU A 52 -18.03 11.20 3.91
CA LEU A 52 -18.54 10.28 4.92
C LEU A 52 -18.38 10.79 6.37
N GLY A 53 -17.91 12.02 6.55
CA GLY A 53 -17.84 12.71 7.86
C GLY A 53 -16.57 12.42 8.67
N VAL A 54 -15.51 11.87 8.06
CA VAL A 54 -14.25 11.58 8.75
C VAL A 54 -13.10 12.44 8.26
N GLU A 55 -12.06 12.55 9.07
CA GLU A 55 -10.80 13.15 8.65
C GLU A 55 -10.06 12.19 7.70
N ALA A 56 -9.64 12.72 6.55
CA ALA A 56 -8.83 11.99 5.59
C ALA A 56 -7.79 12.91 4.94
N ARG A 57 -6.58 12.41 4.72
CA ARG A 57 -5.47 13.14 4.10
C ARG A 57 -4.75 12.27 3.07
N SER A 58 -4.14 12.92 2.09
CA SER A 58 -3.35 12.29 1.01
C SER A 58 -1.86 12.42 1.28
N TYR A 59 -1.12 11.39 0.92
CA TYR A 59 0.35 11.36 1.01
C TYR A 59 0.92 10.80 -0.27
N LEU A 60 1.61 11.65 -1.03
CA LEU A 60 2.30 11.24 -2.25
C LEU A 60 3.60 10.52 -1.87
N CYS A 61 3.65 9.21 -2.05
CA CYS A 61 4.79 8.41 -1.62
C CYS A 61 4.96 7.16 -2.49
N ASN A 62 6.19 6.95 -2.97
CA ASN A 62 6.62 5.68 -3.54
C ASN A 62 7.02 4.73 -2.41
N VAL A 63 6.23 3.67 -2.18
CA VAL A 63 6.49 2.69 -1.12
C VAL A 63 7.80 1.92 -1.30
N ALA A 64 8.36 1.89 -2.52
CA ALA A 64 9.67 1.29 -2.80
C ALA A 64 10.85 2.23 -2.46
N ASN A 65 10.59 3.46 -2.01
CA ASN A 65 11.61 4.42 -1.61
C ASN A 65 11.61 4.60 -0.09
N GLU A 66 12.70 4.18 0.55
CA GLU A 66 12.84 4.17 2.01
C GLU A 66 12.67 5.56 2.62
N GLU A 67 13.33 6.58 2.06
CA GLU A 67 13.26 7.95 2.59
C GLU A 67 11.84 8.52 2.51
N GLN A 68 11.14 8.27 1.39
CA GLN A 68 9.75 8.71 1.23
C GLN A 68 8.82 8.01 2.22
N VAL A 69 9.01 6.71 2.47
CA VAL A 69 8.21 5.96 3.45
C VAL A 69 8.44 6.48 4.86
N THR A 70 9.71 6.70 5.25
CA THR A 70 10.04 7.26 6.57
C THR A 70 9.41 8.64 6.77
N HIS A 71 9.51 9.51 5.76
CA HIS A 71 8.91 10.85 5.80
C HIS A 71 7.38 10.80 5.87
N MET A 72 6.76 9.96 5.05
CA MET A 72 5.30 9.79 5.03
C MET A 72 4.77 9.34 6.40
N VAL A 73 5.39 8.36 7.04
CA VAL A 73 4.96 7.86 8.36
C VAL A 73 5.12 8.93 9.44
N ALA A 74 6.21 9.71 9.40
CA ALA A 74 6.41 10.84 10.31
C ALA A 74 5.33 11.90 10.12
N GLN A 75 4.99 12.27 8.88
CA GLN A 75 3.93 13.23 8.59
C GLN A 75 2.55 12.74 9.05
N VAL A 76 2.22 11.45 8.84
CA VAL A 76 0.95 10.89 9.33
C VAL A 76 0.87 10.99 10.86
N ALA A 77 1.97 10.68 11.57
CA ALA A 77 2.03 10.79 13.02
C ALA A 77 1.84 12.24 13.50
N GLU A 78 2.45 13.21 12.83
CA GLU A 78 2.31 14.64 13.13
C GLU A 78 0.86 15.12 12.88
N ASP A 79 0.32 14.76 11.72
CA ASP A 79 -0.97 15.19 11.24
C ASP A 79 -2.17 14.69 12.06
N PHE A 80 -2.09 13.45 12.56
CA PHE A 80 -3.19 12.79 13.25
C PHE A 80 -2.93 12.54 14.75
N GLY A 81 -1.69 12.66 15.21
CA GLY A 81 -1.29 12.36 16.58
C GLY A 81 -1.32 10.87 16.95
N ALA A 82 -1.65 9.98 16.01
CA ALA A 82 -1.75 8.54 16.24
C ALA A 82 -1.61 7.75 14.93
N ILE A 83 -1.20 6.48 15.04
CA ILE A 83 -1.30 5.48 13.97
C ILE A 83 -1.81 4.19 14.60
N ASN A 84 -2.96 3.67 14.13
CA ASN A 84 -3.59 2.48 14.69
C ASN A 84 -3.77 1.35 13.67
N GLY A 85 -3.50 1.61 12.40
CA GLY A 85 -3.61 0.59 11.36
C GLY A 85 -2.75 0.88 10.15
N LEU A 86 -2.26 -0.19 9.52
CA LEU A 86 -1.63 -0.16 8.21
C LEU A 86 -2.26 -1.24 7.35
N VAL A 87 -2.68 -0.87 6.14
CA VAL A 87 -3.05 -1.81 5.10
C VAL A 87 -2.03 -1.68 3.97
N ASN A 88 -1.11 -2.63 3.87
CA ASN A 88 -0.20 -2.78 2.76
C ASN A 88 -0.97 -3.36 1.56
N ASN A 89 -1.48 -2.47 0.71
CA ASN A 89 -2.28 -2.82 -0.46
C ASN A 89 -1.61 -2.38 -1.77
N ALA A 90 -0.66 -1.43 -1.73
CA ALA A 90 0.09 -1.04 -2.92
C ALA A 90 0.75 -2.26 -3.57
N GLY A 91 0.55 -2.41 -4.87
CA GLY A 91 1.12 -3.51 -5.62
C GLY A 91 1.00 -3.28 -7.13
N ILE A 92 1.93 -3.86 -7.86
CA ILE A 92 1.95 -3.83 -9.33
C ILE A 92 2.08 -5.24 -9.90
N LEU A 93 1.63 -5.38 -11.14
CA LEU A 93 1.81 -6.56 -11.97
C LEU A 93 2.78 -6.24 -13.11
N ARG A 94 3.68 -7.16 -13.41
CA ARG A 94 4.56 -7.12 -14.59
C ARG A 94 4.67 -8.55 -15.12
N ASP A 95 3.53 -9.08 -15.58
CA ASP A 95 3.38 -10.47 -15.99
C ASP A 95 4.27 -10.80 -17.20
N GLY A 96 4.76 -12.01 -17.23
CA GLY A 96 5.58 -12.57 -18.30
C GLY A 96 6.13 -13.94 -17.93
N LEU A 97 6.36 -14.78 -18.93
CA LEU A 97 7.06 -16.05 -18.71
C LEU A 97 8.52 -15.79 -18.38
N THR A 98 9.06 -16.52 -17.43
CA THR A 98 10.50 -16.48 -17.11
C THR A 98 11.35 -16.77 -18.34
N ILE A 99 10.91 -17.74 -19.15
CA ILE A 99 11.46 -18.04 -20.48
C ILE A 99 10.29 -18.24 -21.44
N LYS A 100 10.36 -17.60 -22.61
CA LYS A 100 9.39 -17.74 -23.68
C LYS A 100 10.12 -18.08 -24.97
N VAL A 101 9.69 -19.13 -25.67
CA VAL A 101 10.14 -19.46 -27.03
C VAL A 101 8.97 -19.20 -27.97
N LYS A 102 9.21 -18.38 -28.99
CA LYS A 102 8.24 -18.09 -30.05
C LYS A 102 8.99 -18.01 -31.38
N ASP A 103 8.50 -18.74 -32.38
CA ASP A 103 9.06 -18.76 -33.75
C ASP A 103 10.58 -19.07 -33.78
N GLY A 104 11.04 -19.95 -32.87
CA GLY A 104 12.45 -20.33 -32.72
C GLY A 104 13.30 -19.33 -31.91
N GLU A 105 12.77 -18.20 -31.54
CA GLU A 105 13.44 -17.19 -30.72
C GLU A 105 13.14 -17.38 -29.25
N MET A 106 14.19 -17.32 -28.41
CA MET A 106 14.07 -17.37 -26.94
C MET A 106 14.18 -15.98 -26.34
N THR A 107 13.20 -15.62 -25.53
CA THR A 107 13.21 -14.40 -24.70
C THR A 107 13.16 -14.76 -23.24
N LYS A 108 13.78 -13.94 -22.39
CA LYS A 108 13.85 -14.13 -20.94
C LYS A 108 13.22 -12.92 -20.24
N MET A 109 12.54 -13.13 -19.12
CA MET A 109 12.14 -12.04 -18.24
C MET A 109 13.38 -11.25 -17.82
N SER A 110 13.35 -9.92 -17.96
CA SER A 110 14.47 -9.09 -17.55
C SER A 110 14.54 -8.98 -16.02
N LEU A 111 15.74 -8.76 -15.48
CA LEU A 111 15.91 -8.48 -14.05
C LEU A 111 15.13 -7.22 -13.64
N ALA A 112 15.07 -6.20 -14.50
CA ALA A 112 14.30 -4.98 -14.23
C ALA A 112 12.79 -5.27 -14.10
N GLN A 113 12.23 -6.14 -14.95
CA GLN A 113 10.83 -6.56 -14.85
C GLN A 113 10.55 -7.33 -13.54
N TRP A 114 11.44 -8.23 -13.15
CA TRP A 114 11.39 -8.92 -11.87
C TRP A 114 11.49 -7.94 -10.70
N GLN A 115 12.56 -7.14 -10.66
CA GLN A 115 12.89 -6.26 -9.55
C GLN A 115 11.81 -5.20 -9.31
N SER A 116 11.19 -4.66 -10.37
CA SER A 116 10.12 -3.68 -10.21
C SER A 116 8.93 -4.20 -9.38
N VAL A 117 8.61 -5.49 -9.47
CA VAL A 117 7.54 -6.10 -8.68
C VAL A 117 8.01 -6.36 -7.26
N ILE A 118 9.23 -6.88 -7.08
CA ILE A 118 9.82 -7.10 -5.75
C ILE A 118 9.94 -5.80 -4.97
N ASP A 119 10.38 -4.71 -5.62
CA ASP A 119 10.55 -3.41 -4.95
C ASP A 119 9.23 -2.89 -4.38
N VAL A 120 8.14 -3.00 -5.12
CA VAL A 120 6.84 -2.50 -4.66
C VAL A 120 6.14 -3.50 -3.76
N ASN A 121 5.99 -4.76 -4.21
CA ASN A 121 5.09 -5.72 -3.57
C ASN A 121 5.71 -6.41 -2.34
N LEU A 122 7.06 -6.43 -2.22
CA LEU A 122 7.76 -7.07 -1.11
C LEU A 122 8.56 -6.07 -0.30
N THR A 123 9.51 -5.35 -0.93
CA THR A 123 10.34 -4.35 -0.22
C THR A 123 9.49 -3.22 0.33
N GLY A 124 8.51 -2.72 -0.45
CA GLY A 124 7.60 -1.67 0.01
C GLY A 124 6.75 -2.09 1.20
N VAL A 125 6.25 -3.33 1.22
CA VAL A 125 5.53 -3.89 2.37
C VAL A 125 6.43 -3.95 3.61
N PHE A 126 7.68 -4.38 3.45
CA PHE A 126 8.67 -4.40 4.53
C PHE A 126 8.93 -3.00 5.08
N LEU A 127 9.22 -2.01 4.21
CA LEU A 127 9.53 -0.63 4.61
C LEU A 127 8.35 0.00 5.36
N CYS A 128 7.14 -0.06 4.80
CA CYS A 128 5.95 0.50 5.45
C CYS A 128 5.66 -0.21 6.78
N THR A 129 5.79 -1.53 6.84
CA THR A 129 5.59 -2.30 8.09
C THR A 129 6.58 -1.88 9.16
N ARG A 130 7.87 -1.78 8.81
CA ARG A 130 8.94 -1.39 9.74
C ARG A 130 8.70 0.01 10.33
N GLU A 131 8.50 1.00 9.47
CA GLU A 131 8.34 2.39 9.90
C GLU A 131 7.05 2.59 10.71
N VAL A 132 5.94 2.00 10.27
CA VAL A 132 4.66 2.10 10.97
C VAL A 132 4.73 1.38 12.33
N ALA A 133 5.31 0.18 12.40
CA ALA A 133 5.43 -0.55 13.65
C ALA A 133 6.31 0.22 14.66
N ALA A 134 7.45 0.77 14.21
CA ALA A 134 8.31 1.62 15.03
C ALA A 134 7.54 2.84 15.57
N LYS A 135 6.80 3.53 14.70
CA LYS A 135 6.03 4.71 15.08
C LYS A 135 4.85 4.36 16.02
N MET A 136 4.18 3.24 15.84
CA MET A 136 3.16 2.76 16.78
C MET A 136 3.74 2.54 18.19
N ILE A 137 4.96 1.99 18.27
CA ILE A 137 5.66 1.77 19.55
C ILE A 137 6.02 3.11 20.19
N GLU A 138 6.61 4.05 19.43
CA GLU A 138 6.96 5.39 19.93
C GLU A 138 5.75 6.16 20.47
N LEU A 139 4.60 6.03 19.82
CA LEU A 139 3.35 6.70 20.20
C LEU A 139 2.53 5.91 21.24
N GLU A 140 3.03 4.77 21.70
CA GLU A 140 2.31 3.83 22.58
C GLU A 140 0.92 3.45 22.03
N ASN A 141 0.78 3.41 20.71
CA ASN A 141 -0.46 3.07 20.05
C ASN A 141 -0.61 1.57 19.86
N GLN A 142 -1.78 1.03 20.24
CA GLN A 142 -2.19 -0.30 19.82
C GLN A 142 -2.77 -0.26 18.41
N GLY A 143 -2.45 -1.26 17.58
CA GLY A 143 -2.90 -1.30 16.20
C GLY A 143 -2.79 -2.67 15.54
N ALA A 144 -3.10 -2.70 14.24
CA ALA A 144 -2.99 -3.89 13.41
C ALA A 144 -2.33 -3.55 12.07
N ILE A 145 -1.52 -4.47 11.56
CA ILE A 145 -0.90 -4.38 10.23
C ILE A 145 -1.48 -5.52 9.38
N ILE A 146 -2.00 -5.18 8.21
CA ILE A 146 -2.62 -6.11 7.27
C ILE A 146 -1.85 -6.05 5.96
N ASN A 147 -1.37 -7.20 5.49
CA ASN A 147 -0.73 -7.34 4.19
C ASN A 147 -1.71 -7.99 3.21
N ILE A 148 -2.02 -7.30 2.12
CA ILE A 148 -2.88 -7.85 1.07
C ILE A 148 -2.07 -8.85 0.26
N SER A 149 -2.55 -10.07 0.18
CA SER A 149 -1.96 -11.17 -0.56
C SER A 149 -2.83 -11.54 -1.77
N SER A 150 -2.40 -12.53 -2.53
CA SER A 150 -3.10 -13.05 -3.70
C SER A 150 -3.15 -14.58 -3.68
N ILE A 151 -4.13 -15.17 -4.36
CA ILE A 151 -4.15 -16.60 -4.67
C ILE A 151 -2.91 -17.00 -5.51
N SER A 152 -2.31 -16.06 -6.24
CA SER A 152 -1.08 -16.27 -7.04
C SER A 152 0.13 -16.67 -6.19
N ARG A 153 0.10 -16.51 -4.86
CA ARG A 153 1.12 -17.03 -3.94
C ARG A 153 1.32 -18.55 -4.03
N ALA A 154 0.31 -19.27 -4.52
CA ALA A 154 0.39 -20.72 -4.77
C ALA A 154 1.02 -21.06 -6.13
N GLY A 155 1.42 -20.05 -6.90
CA GLY A 155 1.93 -20.12 -8.25
C GLY A 155 0.87 -19.78 -9.29
N ASN A 156 1.29 -19.01 -10.30
CA ASN A 156 0.48 -18.70 -11.47
C ASN A 156 1.39 -18.56 -12.70
N ILE A 157 0.95 -19.13 -13.84
CA ILE A 157 1.73 -19.09 -15.08
C ILE A 157 1.91 -17.63 -15.52
N GLY A 158 3.17 -17.25 -15.81
CA GLY A 158 3.51 -15.88 -16.21
C GLY A 158 3.61 -14.87 -15.06
N GLN A 159 3.50 -15.29 -13.81
CA GLN A 159 3.57 -14.41 -12.64
C GLN A 159 4.66 -14.83 -11.64
N ALA A 160 5.81 -15.30 -12.11
CA ALA A 160 6.89 -15.72 -11.22
C ALA A 160 7.33 -14.60 -10.24
N ASN A 161 7.42 -13.35 -10.73
CA ASN A 161 7.74 -12.17 -9.94
C ASN A 161 6.62 -11.76 -8.97
N TYR A 162 5.36 -11.96 -9.35
CA TYR A 162 4.21 -11.60 -8.52
C TYR A 162 3.87 -12.68 -7.49
N SER A 163 4.25 -13.92 -7.75
CA SER A 163 4.03 -15.06 -6.86
C SER A 163 5.12 -15.20 -5.78
N ALA A 164 6.27 -14.57 -6.01
CA ALA A 164 7.37 -14.54 -5.04
C ALA A 164 7.07 -13.56 -3.91
#